data_4c381a8f130c61069f95125ee47d701c
#
_entry.id   4c381a8f130c61069f95125ee47d701c
#
_cell.length_a   1.000
_cell.length_b   1.000
_cell.length_c   1.000
_cell.angle_alpha   90.00
_cell.angle_beta   90.00
_cell.angle_gamma   90.00
#
_symmetry.space_group_name_H-M   'P 1'
#
loop_
_entity.id
_entity.type
_entity.pdbx_description
1 polymer ?
#
loop_
_entity_poly.entity_id
_entity_poly.type
_entity_poly.pdbx_seq_one_letter_code
_entity_poly.pdbx_strand_id
1 'polypeptide(L)'
;MLQVELVSPEEILFQGEAEMVVCRTTDGEIAFLTDHVPFLGSLGAGEVRIILPDHRVQAVQVDGGFVEVRDNRVIILSDAARLGEAVWGS
;
A
#
# COMPACT_ATOMS: atom_id res chain seq x y z
N MET A 1 3.82 -14.13 1.47
CA MET A 1 4.08 -12.72 1.15
C MET A 1 2.91 -12.13 0.38
N LEU A 2 2.70 -10.84 0.54
CA LEU A 2 1.73 -10.13 -0.27
C LEU A 2 2.36 -9.73 -1.59
N GLN A 3 1.58 -9.76 -2.66
CA GLN A 3 1.93 -9.15 -3.93
C GLN A 3 1.25 -7.80 -3.97
N VAL A 4 2.04 -6.75 -4.08
CA VAL A 4 1.56 -5.37 -3.97
C VAL A 4 1.75 -4.63 -5.27
N GLU A 5 0.71 -3.91 -5.68
CA GLU A 5 0.77 -3.01 -6.82
C GLU A 5 0.13 -1.70 -6.41
N LEU A 6 0.86 -0.62 -6.55
CA LEU A 6 0.37 0.73 -6.28
C LEU A 6 0.54 1.57 -7.53
N VAL A 7 -0.57 2.04 -8.07
CA VAL A 7 -0.57 2.77 -9.34
C VAL A 7 -1.33 4.08 -9.22
N SER A 8 -0.94 5.04 -10.02
CA SER A 8 -1.67 6.26 -10.30
C SER A 8 -2.11 6.23 -11.75
N PRO A 9 -2.96 7.16 -12.20
CA PRO A 9 -3.36 7.18 -13.61
C PRO A 9 -2.19 7.28 -14.59
N GLU A 10 -1.05 7.78 -14.13
CA GLU A 10 0.08 8.07 -15.02
C GLU A 10 1.18 7.03 -14.95
N GLU A 11 1.30 6.29 -13.83
CA GLU A 11 2.43 5.38 -13.68
C GLU A 11 2.19 4.31 -12.61
N ILE A 12 3.02 3.28 -12.67
CA ILE A 12 3.14 2.29 -11.60
C ILE A 12 4.21 2.81 -10.64
N LEU A 13 3.83 3.05 -9.38
CA LEU A 13 4.74 3.57 -8.37
C LEU A 13 5.44 2.48 -7.58
N PHE A 14 4.77 1.35 -7.41
CA PHE A 14 5.35 0.20 -6.74
C PHE A 14 4.74 -1.09 -7.28
N GLN A 15 5.58 -2.10 -7.43
CA GLN A 15 5.14 -3.43 -7.82
C GLN A 15 6.15 -4.43 -7.25
N GLY A 16 5.69 -5.34 -6.42
CA GLY A 16 6.58 -6.32 -5.82
C GLY A 16 6.00 -6.96 -4.58
N GLU A 17 6.83 -7.73 -3.89
CA GLU A 17 6.44 -8.44 -2.68
C GLU A 17 6.60 -7.56 -1.44
N ALA A 18 5.74 -7.81 -0.45
CA ALA A 18 5.80 -7.15 0.84
C ALA A 18 5.38 -8.08 1.96
N GLU A 19 5.88 -7.84 3.15
CA GLU A 19 5.43 -8.53 4.36
C GLU A 19 4.14 -7.94 4.88
N MET A 20 3.99 -6.62 4.74
CA MET A 20 2.84 -5.90 5.28
C MET A 20 2.64 -4.62 4.49
N VAL A 21 1.39 -4.18 4.40
CA VAL A 21 1.04 -2.88 3.84
C VAL A 21 0.17 -2.16 4.85
N VAL A 22 0.51 -0.92 5.17
CA VAL A 22 -0.26 -0.08 6.08
C VAL A 22 -0.84 1.08 5.28
N CYS A 23 -2.15 1.23 5.35
CA CYS A 23 -2.87 2.28 4.64
C CYS A 23 -3.71 3.10 5.61
N ARG A 24 -3.96 4.35 5.25
CA ARG A 24 -4.98 5.15 5.91
C ARG A 24 -6.24 5.12 5.04
N THR A 25 -7.28 4.48 5.56
CA THR A 25 -8.58 4.48 4.90
C THR A 25 -9.43 5.62 5.47
N THR A 26 -10.59 5.86 4.86
CA THR A 26 -11.53 6.86 5.38
C THR A 26 -12.06 6.49 6.77
N ASP A 27 -11.95 5.21 7.15
CA ASP A 27 -12.39 4.73 8.47
C ASP A 27 -11.24 4.57 9.47
N GLY A 28 -10.02 4.95 9.07
CA GLY A 28 -8.85 4.85 9.93
C GLY A 28 -7.72 4.07 9.30
N GLU A 29 -6.67 3.85 10.08
CA GLU A 29 -5.49 3.13 9.61
C GLU A 29 -5.73 1.63 9.68
N ILE A 30 -5.27 0.91 8.66
CA ILE A 30 -5.40 -0.54 8.58
C ILE A 30 -4.09 -1.15 8.07
N ALA A 31 -3.73 -2.31 8.61
CA ALA A 31 -2.56 -3.07 8.17
C ALA A 31 -3.01 -4.37 7.54
N PHE A 32 -2.43 -4.71 6.39
CA PHE A 32 -2.69 -5.96 5.69
C PHE A 32 -1.47 -6.86 5.79
N LEU A 33 -1.70 -8.08 6.21
CA LEU A 33 -0.69 -9.13 6.33
C LEU A 33 -1.08 -10.29 5.42
N THR A 34 -0.16 -11.24 5.27
CA THR A 34 -0.45 -12.49 4.53
C THR A 34 -1.72 -13.13 5.07
N ASP A 35 -2.54 -13.63 4.17
CA ASP A 35 -3.83 -14.28 4.47
C ASP A 35 -4.88 -13.37 5.08
N HIS A 36 -4.75 -12.07 4.87
CA HIS A 36 -5.78 -11.13 5.28
C HIS A 36 -7.09 -11.43 4.52
N VAL A 37 -8.22 -11.32 5.23
CA VAL A 37 -9.53 -11.48 4.60
C VAL A 37 -9.72 -10.45 3.49
N PRO A 38 -10.53 -10.73 2.47
CA PRO A 38 -10.80 -9.77 1.40
C PRO A 38 -11.29 -8.43 1.96
N PHE A 39 -10.78 -7.36 1.35
CA PHE A 39 -11.11 -6.01 1.77
C PHE A 39 -11.16 -5.09 0.56
N LEU A 40 -12.12 -4.17 0.58
CA LEU A 40 -12.20 -3.11 -0.42
C LEU A 40 -12.57 -1.82 0.33
N GLY A 41 -11.78 -0.79 0.17
CA GLY A 41 -12.01 0.45 0.88
C GLY A 41 -11.46 1.67 0.18
N SER A 42 -11.96 2.83 0.58
CA SER A 42 -11.49 4.11 0.09
C SER A 42 -10.30 4.58 0.93
N LEU A 43 -9.30 5.13 0.26
CA LEU A 43 -8.14 5.71 0.90
C LEU A 43 -8.39 7.18 1.20
N GLY A 44 -7.95 7.60 2.39
CA GLY A 44 -7.78 9.00 2.69
C GLY A 44 -6.44 9.51 2.18
N ALA A 45 -6.26 10.82 2.21
CA ALA A 45 -4.95 11.41 1.95
C ALA A 45 -3.99 11.02 3.07
N GLY A 46 -2.78 10.63 2.71
CA GLY A 46 -1.77 10.27 3.70
C GLY A 46 -0.71 9.34 3.14
N GLU A 47 -0.03 8.67 4.05
CA GLU A 47 1.09 7.83 3.70
C GLU A 47 0.68 6.35 3.68
N VAL A 48 1.01 5.68 2.60
CA VAL A 48 0.99 4.22 2.52
C VAL A 48 2.39 3.73 2.82
N ARG A 49 2.52 2.75 3.72
CA ARG A 49 3.80 2.16 4.06
C ARG A 49 3.82 0.71 3.62
N ILE A 50 4.79 0.37 2.80
CA ILE A 50 4.98 -0.97 2.27
C ILE A 50 6.23 -1.55 2.94
N ILE A 51 6.05 -2.55 3.78
CA ILE A 51 7.15 -3.18 4.49
C ILE A 51 7.69 -4.30 3.60
N LEU A 52 8.89 -4.09 3.09
CA LEU A 52 9.54 -4.97 2.14
C LEU A 52 10.06 -6.25 2.80
N PRO A 53 10.35 -7.30 2.04
CA PRO A 53 10.85 -8.56 2.61
C PRO A 53 12.15 -8.42 3.40
N ASP A 54 12.97 -7.42 3.09
CA ASP A 54 14.21 -7.13 3.80
C ASP A 54 14.01 -6.15 4.96
N HIS A 55 12.75 -5.87 5.34
CA HIS A 55 12.34 -4.99 6.42
C HIS A 55 12.52 -3.49 6.15
N ARG A 56 12.93 -3.09 4.95
CA ARG A 56 12.87 -1.68 4.58
C ARG A 56 11.41 -1.25 4.47
N VAL A 57 11.15 0.01 4.74
CA VAL A 57 9.82 0.61 4.63
C VAL A 57 9.82 1.53 3.43
N GLN A 58 9.01 1.20 2.44
CA GLN A 58 8.79 2.05 1.28
C GLN A 58 7.54 2.88 1.54
N ALA A 59 7.72 4.18 1.69
CA ALA A 59 6.61 5.10 1.89
C ALA A 59 6.15 5.65 0.55
N VAL A 60 4.83 5.81 0.39
CA VAL A 60 4.23 6.45 -0.78
C VAL A 60 3.17 7.41 -0.27
N GLN A 61 3.28 8.68 -0.63
CA GLN A 61 2.24 9.66 -0.33
C GLN A 61 1.14 9.53 -1.35
N VAL A 62 -0.10 9.37 -0.87
CA VAL A 62 -1.27 9.24 -1.73
C VAL A 62 -2.30 10.30 -1.38
N ASP A 63 -3.06 10.71 -2.37
CA ASP A 63 -4.11 11.71 -2.21
C ASP A 63 -5.45 11.08 -2.62
N GLY A 64 -5.90 10.13 -1.79
CA GLY A 64 -7.14 9.41 -2.06
C GLY A 64 -6.96 8.22 -2.98
N GLY A 65 -8.06 7.54 -3.25
CA GLY A 65 -8.09 6.37 -4.10
C GLY A 65 -8.78 5.20 -3.44
N PHE A 66 -8.41 3.99 -3.88
CA PHE A 66 -8.97 2.74 -3.38
C PHE A 66 -7.90 1.72 -3.10
N VAL A 67 -8.17 0.85 -2.14
CA VAL A 67 -7.35 -0.34 -1.89
C VAL A 67 -8.24 -1.57 -1.96
N GLU A 68 -7.75 -2.58 -2.67
CA GLU A 68 -8.39 -3.91 -2.72
C GLU A 68 -7.39 -4.95 -2.25
N VAL A 69 -7.83 -5.83 -1.35
CA VAL A 69 -7.04 -6.94 -0.85
C VAL A 69 -7.83 -8.22 -1.08
N ARG A 70 -7.20 -9.19 -1.75
CA ARG A 70 -7.74 -10.53 -1.92
C ARG A 70 -6.64 -11.48 -2.37
N ASP A 71 -6.70 -12.72 -1.92
CA ASP A 71 -5.79 -13.79 -2.36
C ASP A 71 -4.31 -13.37 -2.28
N ASN A 72 -3.94 -12.72 -1.15
CA ASN A 72 -2.58 -12.22 -0.90
C ASN A 72 -2.11 -11.19 -1.93
N ARG A 73 -3.04 -10.49 -2.55
CA ARG A 73 -2.76 -9.38 -3.45
C ARG A 73 -3.31 -8.10 -2.87
N VAL A 74 -2.51 -7.06 -2.90
CA VAL A 74 -2.92 -5.72 -2.48
C VAL A 74 -2.78 -4.81 -3.69
N ILE A 75 -3.89 -4.26 -4.15
CA ILE A 75 -3.91 -3.33 -5.28
C ILE A 75 -4.37 -1.99 -4.76
N ILE A 76 -3.54 -0.98 -4.96
CA ILE A 76 -3.85 0.39 -4.56
C ILE A 76 -3.90 1.25 -5.82
N LEU A 77 -5.06 1.88 -6.02
CA LEU A 77 -5.28 2.82 -7.12
C LEU A 77 -5.39 4.19 -6.48
N SER A 78 -4.43 5.05 -6.71
CA SER A 78 -4.42 6.39 -6.13
C SER A 78 -4.74 7.44 -7.18
N ASP A 79 -5.48 8.47 -6.79
CA ASP A 79 -5.77 9.60 -7.67
C ASP A 79 -4.50 10.38 -8.00
N ALA A 80 -3.63 10.52 -7.01
CA ALA A 80 -2.31 11.11 -7.15
C ALA A 80 -1.40 10.50 -6.11
N ALA A 81 -0.19 10.17 -6.50
CA ALA A 81 0.74 9.52 -5.59
C ALA A 81 2.17 9.97 -5.87
N ARG A 82 3.00 9.95 -4.83
CA ARG A 82 4.40 10.32 -4.93
C ARG A 82 5.24 9.34 -4.11
N LEU A 83 6.21 8.73 -4.78
CA LEU A 83 7.11 7.77 -4.16
C LEU A 83 8.09 8.47 -3.23
N GLY A 84 8.22 7.96 -2.02
CA GLY A 84 9.25 8.36 -1.08
C GLY A 84 10.45 7.43 -1.15
N GLU A 85 11.45 7.68 -0.32
CA GLU A 85 12.60 6.80 -0.22
C GLU A 85 12.25 5.54 0.57
N ALA A 86 12.87 4.42 0.21
CA ALA A 86 12.82 3.22 1.03
C ALA A 86 13.88 3.34 2.13
N VAL A 87 13.48 3.15 3.38
CA VAL A 87 14.36 3.26 4.53
C VAL A 87 14.23 2.04 5.41
N TRP A 88 15.28 1.77 6.22
CA TRP A 88 15.22 0.67 7.17
C TRP A 88 14.24 1.02 8.29
N GLY A 89 13.39 0.06 8.63
CA GLY A 89 12.50 0.18 9.77
C GLY A 89 13.29 0.17 11.09
N SER A 90 12.77 0.86 12.08
CA SER A 90 13.39 0.88 13.40
C SER A 90 12.76 -0.14 14.35
#